data_0072b887351b11bf14a366c508d8e00f
#
_entry.id   0072b887351b11bf14a366c508d8e00f
#
_cell.length_a   1.000
_cell.length_b   1.000
_cell.length_c   1.000
_cell.angle_alpha   90.00
_cell.angle_beta   90.00
_cell.angle_gamma   90.00
#
_symmetry.space_group_name_H-M   'P 1'
#
loop_
_entity.id
_entity.type
_entity.pdbx_description
1 polymer ?
#
loop_
_entity_poly.entity_id
_entity_poly.type
_entity_poly.pdbx_seq_one_letter_code
_entity_poly.pdbx_strand_id
1 'polypeptide(L)'
;GALNIFDMSYLISGTAMLGLLIYAFPEFKGFVFHKNQVILSVAVCIIIAYVLGMISWIAGKQFRCWIMKRFENKSKDDYLNSTFEDTAKHFVFKNETITKLMADSKSVAYSYMWMRLDKSQSEDCRNRFVYISRFWVLRAIYEGLILPVMFLSVTVFLRCYPVWNDLGEAFIQWIGGLCGFTIHPIFGKILVGLLFALIISIIAGIFIKLLIDEAKKCIDTQVREVIVAYYHFYEEDNTHQDIT
;
A
#
# COMPACT_ATOMS: atom_id res chain seq x y z
N GLY A 1 -26.82 1.46 -5.12
CA GLY A 1 -25.57 2.14 -4.88
C GLY A 1 -24.45 1.39 -5.54
N ALA A 2 -23.78 2.02 -6.49
CA ALA A 2 -22.58 1.43 -7.10
C ALA A 2 -21.51 1.32 -6.01
N LEU A 3 -20.81 0.17 -5.94
CA LEU A 3 -19.57 0.02 -5.19
C LEU A 3 -18.67 1.20 -5.57
N ASN A 4 -18.30 2.00 -4.60
CA ASN A 4 -17.39 3.10 -4.84
C ASN A 4 -16.05 2.51 -5.29
N ILE A 5 -15.39 3.17 -6.25
CA ILE A 5 -14.09 2.73 -6.75
C ILE A 5 -13.07 2.52 -5.61
N PHE A 6 -13.25 3.22 -4.49
CA PHE A 6 -12.46 3.08 -3.26
C PHE A 6 -12.66 1.72 -2.57
N ASP A 7 -13.87 1.15 -2.63
CA ASP A 7 -14.16 -0.14 -2.00
C ASP A 7 -13.41 -1.28 -2.68
N MET A 8 -13.13 -1.15 -3.99
CA MET A 8 -12.34 -2.13 -4.75
C MET A 8 -10.91 -2.27 -4.22
N SER A 9 -10.30 -1.18 -3.74
CA SER A 9 -8.93 -1.24 -3.19
C SER A 9 -8.84 -2.10 -1.94
N TYR A 10 -9.84 -2.03 -1.08
CA TYR A 10 -9.92 -2.85 0.13
C TYR A 10 -10.21 -4.31 -0.21
N LEU A 11 -11.09 -4.57 -1.19
CA LEU A 11 -11.38 -5.93 -1.63
C LEU A 11 -10.15 -6.65 -2.19
N ILE A 12 -9.30 -5.97 -2.97
CA ILE A 12 -8.09 -6.56 -3.55
C ILE A 12 -7.11 -7.00 -2.45
N SER A 13 -6.74 -6.08 -1.56
CA SER A 13 -5.81 -6.39 -0.47
C SER A 13 -6.40 -7.39 0.54
N GLY A 14 -7.69 -7.28 0.81
CA GLY A 14 -8.39 -8.19 1.71
C GLY A 14 -8.57 -9.60 1.15
N THR A 15 -8.82 -9.73 -0.16
CA THR A 15 -8.86 -11.05 -0.82
C THR A 15 -7.50 -11.73 -0.78
N ALA A 16 -6.41 -10.97 -0.99
CA ALA A 16 -5.06 -11.49 -0.84
C ALA A 16 -4.82 -11.99 0.60
N MET A 17 -5.21 -11.20 1.61
CA MET A 17 -5.06 -11.58 3.02
C MET A 17 -5.93 -12.78 3.40
N LEU A 18 -7.19 -12.82 2.94
CA LEU A 18 -8.09 -13.96 3.17
C LEU A 18 -7.55 -15.24 2.55
N GLY A 19 -7.06 -15.18 1.31
CA GLY A 19 -6.43 -16.31 0.64
C GLY A 19 -5.22 -16.85 1.42
N LEU A 20 -4.40 -15.95 1.96
CA LEU A 20 -3.26 -16.33 2.79
C LEU A 20 -3.67 -16.92 4.14
N LEU A 21 -4.73 -16.42 4.77
CA LEU A 21 -5.28 -17.01 5.99
C LEU A 21 -5.80 -18.43 5.76
N ILE A 22 -6.53 -18.65 4.67
CA ILE A 22 -7.01 -19.98 4.29
C ILE A 22 -5.84 -20.92 3.96
N TYR A 23 -4.79 -20.38 3.33
CA TYR A 23 -3.57 -21.15 3.06
C TYR A 23 -2.81 -21.49 4.34
N ALA A 24 -2.65 -20.55 5.27
CA ALA A 24 -1.92 -20.76 6.53
C ALA A 24 -2.69 -21.68 7.49
N PHE A 25 -4.01 -21.55 7.54
CA PHE A 25 -4.91 -22.23 8.47
C PHE A 25 -6.02 -22.95 7.68
N PRO A 26 -5.81 -24.19 7.25
CA PRO A 26 -6.79 -24.94 6.45
C PRO A 26 -8.17 -25.10 7.14
N GLU A 27 -8.21 -25.10 8.47
CA GLU A 27 -9.43 -25.16 9.29
C GLU A 27 -10.36 -23.97 9.01
N PHE A 28 -9.77 -22.81 8.68
CA PHE A 28 -10.51 -21.62 8.34
C PHE A 28 -11.38 -21.79 7.09
N LYS A 29 -10.99 -22.70 6.20
CA LYS A 29 -11.76 -23.06 5.02
C LYS A 29 -13.15 -23.60 5.38
N GLY A 30 -13.26 -24.42 6.43
CA GLY A 30 -14.53 -24.97 6.92
C GLY A 30 -15.46 -23.91 7.50
N PHE A 31 -14.89 -22.85 8.10
CA PHE A 31 -15.68 -21.73 8.64
C PHE A 31 -16.25 -20.85 7.52
N VAL A 32 -15.48 -20.63 6.45
CA VAL A 32 -15.85 -19.71 5.36
C VAL A 32 -16.74 -20.37 4.32
N PHE A 33 -16.48 -21.66 4.00
CA PHE A 33 -17.19 -22.37 2.94
C PHE A 33 -18.15 -23.42 3.49
N HIS A 34 -19.44 -23.10 3.49
CA HIS A 34 -20.52 -24.03 3.83
C HIS A 34 -20.97 -24.79 2.58
N LYS A 35 -20.84 -26.12 2.59
CA LYS A 35 -21.11 -26.98 1.43
C LYS A 35 -22.50 -26.80 0.78
N ASN A 36 -23.50 -26.40 1.56
CA ASN A 36 -24.89 -26.32 1.11
C ASN A 36 -25.42 -24.88 0.91
N GLN A 37 -24.59 -23.84 1.11
CA GLN A 37 -24.99 -22.44 1.07
C GLN A 37 -23.95 -21.57 0.35
N VAL A 38 -23.77 -21.80 -0.94
CA VAL A 38 -22.76 -21.12 -1.75
C VAL A 38 -22.92 -19.59 -1.72
N ILE A 39 -24.16 -19.10 -1.86
CA ILE A 39 -24.43 -17.65 -1.87
C ILE A 39 -24.05 -17.00 -0.53
N LEU A 40 -24.42 -17.64 0.60
CA LEU A 40 -24.04 -17.16 1.92
C LEU A 40 -22.52 -17.16 2.11
N SER A 41 -21.83 -18.23 1.67
CA SER A 41 -20.37 -18.33 1.74
C SER A 41 -19.69 -17.22 0.96
N VAL A 42 -20.16 -16.91 -0.26
CA VAL A 42 -19.62 -15.80 -1.07
C VAL A 42 -19.86 -14.47 -0.38
N ALA A 43 -21.04 -14.19 0.16
CA ALA A 43 -21.31 -12.96 0.88
C ALA A 43 -20.42 -12.80 2.11
N VAL A 44 -20.24 -13.86 2.89
CA VAL A 44 -19.32 -13.88 4.06
C VAL A 44 -17.88 -13.63 3.62
N CYS A 45 -17.42 -14.28 2.54
CA CYS A 45 -16.08 -14.04 1.98
C CYS A 45 -15.87 -12.57 1.62
N ILE A 46 -16.82 -11.94 0.95
CA ILE A 46 -16.73 -10.52 0.54
C ILE A 46 -16.64 -9.62 1.77
N ILE A 47 -17.47 -9.86 2.79
CA ILE A 47 -17.46 -9.06 4.02
C ILE A 47 -16.12 -9.22 4.76
N ILE A 48 -15.65 -10.46 4.93
CA ILE A 48 -14.37 -10.72 5.60
C ILE A 48 -13.22 -10.11 4.80
N ALA A 49 -13.20 -10.28 3.46
CA ALA A 49 -12.18 -9.68 2.60
C ALA A 49 -12.20 -8.15 2.73
N TYR A 50 -13.35 -7.51 2.73
CA TYR A 50 -13.46 -6.06 2.90
C TYR A 50 -12.87 -5.58 4.23
N VAL A 51 -13.24 -6.22 5.34
CA VAL A 51 -12.71 -5.89 6.68
C VAL A 51 -11.21 -6.13 6.77
N LEU A 52 -10.72 -7.27 6.28
CA LEU A 52 -9.29 -7.57 6.24
C LEU A 52 -8.53 -6.56 5.37
N GLY A 53 -9.12 -6.12 4.27
CA GLY A 53 -8.54 -5.11 3.40
C GLY A 53 -8.39 -3.75 4.07
N MET A 54 -9.41 -3.31 4.81
CA MET A 54 -9.33 -2.09 5.61
C MET A 54 -8.21 -2.16 6.66
N ILE A 55 -8.14 -3.28 7.39
CA ILE A 55 -7.08 -3.50 8.39
C ILE A 55 -5.71 -3.49 7.71
N SER A 56 -5.57 -4.21 6.59
CA SER A 56 -4.32 -4.27 5.82
C SER A 56 -3.89 -2.90 5.32
N TRP A 57 -4.82 -2.10 4.81
CA TRP A 57 -4.54 -0.73 4.36
C TRP A 57 -4.08 0.18 5.51
N ILE A 58 -4.79 0.16 6.65
CA ILE A 58 -4.42 0.96 7.83
C ILE A 58 -3.02 0.59 8.30
N ALA A 59 -2.74 -0.71 8.44
CA ALA A 59 -1.43 -1.21 8.88
C ALA A 59 -0.32 -0.85 7.87
N GLY A 60 -0.56 -1.05 6.57
CA GLY A 60 0.40 -0.74 5.51
C GLY A 60 0.70 0.76 5.41
N LYS A 61 -0.32 1.62 5.55
CA LYS A 61 -0.17 3.07 5.60
C LYS A 61 0.69 3.51 6.80
N GLN A 62 0.43 2.95 7.99
CA GLN A 62 1.22 3.24 9.19
C GLN A 62 2.66 2.78 9.01
N PHE A 63 2.87 1.59 8.47
CA PHE A 63 4.19 1.02 8.21
C PHE A 63 4.99 1.88 7.21
N ARG A 64 4.36 2.31 6.12
CA ARG A 64 4.98 3.25 5.17
C ARG A 64 5.38 4.56 5.84
N CYS A 65 4.48 5.17 6.63
CA CYS A 65 4.78 6.40 7.36
C CYS A 65 5.94 6.21 8.35
N TRP A 66 5.99 5.06 9.02
CA TRP A 66 7.09 4.71 9.93
C TRP A 66 8.42 4.58 9.18
N ILE A 67 8.45 3.88 8.03
CA ILE A 67 9.65 3.77 7.19
C ILE A 67 10.12 5.14 6.72
N MET A 68 9.22 5.98 6.19
CA MET A 68 9.57 7.33 5.73
C MET A 68 10.18 8.17 6.85
N LYS A 69 9.58 8.14 8.03
CA LYS A 69 10.09 8.86 9.19
C LYS A 69 11.46 8.33 9.65
N ARG A 70 11.67 6.99 9.63
CA ARG A 70 12.88 6.35 10.17
C ARG A 70 14.08 6.43 9.22
N PHE A 71 13.85 6.29 7.91
CA PHE A 71 14.92 6.17 6.93
C PHE A 71 15.09 7.40 6.03
N GLU A 72 14.03 8.16 5.80
CA GLU A 72 14.07 9.33 4.94
C GLU A 72 14.04 10.64 5.73
N ASN A 73 13.85 10.56 7.04
CA ASN A 73 13.70 11.71 7.95
C ASN A 73 12.63 12.72 7.49
N LYS A 74 11.61 12.24 6.76
CA LYS A 74 10.50 13.05 6.23
C LYS A 74 9.20 12.64 6.92
N SER A 75 8.44 13.62 7.37
CA SER A 75 7.06 13.39 7.79
C SER A 75 6.16 13.21 6.55
N LYS A 76 4.95 12.70 6.76
CA LYS A 76 3.94 12.59 5.70
C LYS A 76 3.61 13.96 5.09
N ASP A 77 3.55 14.98 5.94
CA ASP A 77 3.20 16.34 5.53
C ASP A 77 4.36 17.01 4.78
N ASP A 78 5.61 16.72 5.16
CA ASP A 78 6.80 17.21 4.45
C ASP A 78 6.85 16.67 3.02
N TYR A 79 6.47 15.40 2.82
CA TYR A 79 6.46 14.79 1.49
C TYR A 79 5.39 15.42 0.60
N LEU A 80 4.15 15.56 1.09
CA LEU A 80 3.08 16.22 0.34
C LEU A 80 3.43 17.67 0.04
N ASN A 81 3.94 18.38 1.03
CA ASN A 81 4.31 19.79 0.91
C ASN A 81 5.42 20.00 -0.12
N SER A 82 6.45 19.15 -0.15
CA SER A 82 7.53 19.25 -1.12
C SER A 82 7.04 19.03 -2.55
N THR A 83 6.22 18.00 -2.79
CA THR A 83 5.66 17.74 -4.12
C THR A 83 4.70 18.85 -4.56
N PHE A 84 3.91 19.38 -3.62
CA PHE A 84 3.00 20.48 -3.88
C PHE A 84 3.78 21.74 -4.29
N GLU A 85 4.83 22.13 -3.53
CA GLU A 85 5.69 23.28 -3.86
C GLU A 85 6.35 23.12 -5.22
N ASP A 86 6.96 21.98 -5.46
CA ASP A 86 7.66 21.71 -6.73
C ASP A 86 6.74 21.81 -7.93
N THR A 87 5.46 21.49 -7.77
CA THR A 87 4.48 21.60 -8.85
C THR A 87 3.91 23.00 -8.94
N ALA A 88 3.46 23.57 -7.81
CA ALA A 88 2.75 24.85 -7.77
C ALA A 88 3.61 26.04 -8.24
N LYS A 89 4.95 25.97 -8.08
CA LYS A 89 5.87 27.02 -8.56
C LYS A 89 5.83 27.27 -10.07
N HIS A 90 5.29 26.33 -10.85
CA HIS A 90 5.16 26.47 -12.29
C HIS A 90 3.86 27.19 -12.73
N PHE A 91 2.98 27.52 -11.77
CA PHE A 91 1.67 28.11 -12.03
C PHE A 91 1.52 29.43 -11.27
N VAL A 92 0.85 30.40 -11.89
CA VAL A 92 0.51 31.69 -11.27
C VAL A 92 -0.97 31.65 -10.93
N PHE A 93 -1.28 31.48 -9.63
CA PHE A 93 -2.66 31.49 -9.15
C PHE A 93 -3.14 32.92 -8.94
N LYS A 94 -4.27 33.28 -9.56
CA LYS A 94 -4.90 34.61 -9.45
C LYS A 94 -5.95 34.65 -8.34
N ASN A 95 -6.51 33.50 -7.99
CA ASN A 95 -7.53 33.38 -6.95
C ASN A 95 -6.91 33.67 -5.56
N GLU A 96 -7.34 34.79 -4.95
CA GLU A 96 -6.85 35.20 -3.62
C GLU A 96 -7.06 34.13 -2.54
N THR A 97 -8.17 33.36 -2.60
CA THR A 97 -8.46 32.32 -1.62
C THR A 97 -7.40 31.24 -1.65
N ILE A 98 -7.06 30.74 -2.86
CA ILE A 98 -6.05 29.68 -2.98
C ILE A 98 -4.65 30.20 -2.63
N THR A 99 -4.33 31.42 -3.01
CA THR A 99 -3.04 32.05 -2.67
C THR A 99 -2.86 32.20 -1.17
N LYS A 100 -3.90 32.62 -0.44
CA LYS A 100 -3.90 32.67 1.03
C LYS A 100 -3.75 31.28 1.65
N LEU A 101 -4.54 30.31 1.16
CA LEU A 101 -4.45 28.93 1.66
C LEU A 101 -3.07 28.31 1.42
N MET A 102 -2.44 28.57 0.29
CA MET A 102 -1.08 28.11 -0.02
C MET A 102 -0.03 28.71 0.93
N ALA A 103 -0.20 29.96 1.32
CA ALA A 103 0.67 30.64 2.29
C ALA A 103 0.49 30.06 3.71
N ASP A 104 -0.74 29.76 4.11
CA ASP A 104 -1.04 29.24 5.45
C ASP A 104 -0.72 27.74 5.58
N SER A 105 -1.22 26.92 4.66
CA SER A 105 -1.01 25.46 4.69
C SER A 105 -1.24 24.83 3.32
N LYS A 106 -0.21 24.22 2.75
CA LYS A 106 -0.27 23.50 1.47
C LYS A 106 -1.23 22.32 1.49
N SER A 107 -1.32 21.64 2.63
CA SER A 107 -2.25 20.51 2.81
C SER A 107 -3.71 21.00 2.75
N VAL A 108 -4.01 22.16 3.30
CA VAL A 108 -5.35 22.77 3.22
C VAL A 108 -5.64 23.25 1.80
N ALA A 109 -4.66 23.90 1.15
CA ALA A 109 -4.78 24.29 -0.25
C ALA A 109 -5.05 23.11 -1.18
N TYR A 110 -4.29 22.02 -1.01
CA TYR A 110 -4.51 20.78 -1.73
C TYR A 110 -5.93 20.20 -1.52
N SER A 111 -6.39 20.16 -0.27
CA SER A 111 -7.72 19.66 0.07
C SER A 111 -8.83 20.53 -0.54
N TYR A 112 -8.62 21.84 -0.59
CA TYR A 112 -9.53 22.79 -1.22
C TYR A 112 -9.62 22.53 -2.74
N MET A 113 -8.48 22.42 -3.42
CA MET A 113 -8.42 22.11 -4.85
C MET A 113 -9.14 20.79 -5.15
N TRP A 114 -8.85 19.74 -4.37
CA TRP A 114 -9.51 18.43 -4.48
C TRP A 114 -11.03 18.54 -4.37
N MET A 115 -11.52 19.23 -3.34
CA MET A 115 -12.96 19.41 -3.10
C MET A 115 -13.65 20.21 -4.23
N ARG A 116 -12.96 21.19 -4.80
CA ARG A 116 -13.50 21.98 -5.92
C ARG A 116 -13.63 21.14 -7.19
N LEU A 117 -12.64 20.30 -7.49
CA LEU A 117 -12.69 19.38 -8.63
C LEU A 117 -13.79 18.33 -8.45
N ASP A 118 -13.95 17.76 -7.25
CA ASP A 118 -14.97 16.76 -6.93
C ASP A 118 -16.41 17.31 -7.09
N LYS A 119 -16.62 18.58 -6.71
CA LYS A 119 -17.93 19.24 -6.77
C LYS A 119 -18.22 19.93 -8.11
N SER A 120 -17.34 19.83 -9.08
CA SER A 120 -17.53 20.46 -10.39
C SER A 120 -18.72 19.86 -11.13
N GLN A 121 -19.52 20.72 -11.76
CA GLN A 121 -20.63 20.32 -12.64
C GLN A 121 -20.17 20.07 -14.09
N SER A 122 -18.98 20.54 -14.47
CA SER A 122 -18.40 20.29 -15.79
C SER A 122 -18.09 18.82 -15.98
N GLU A 123 -18.53 18.24 -17.08
CA GLU A 123 -18.30 16.84 -17.44
C GLU A 123 -16.80 16.56 -17.63
N ASP A 124 -16.06 17.46 -18.26
CA ASP A 124 -14.63 17.34 -18.49
C ASP A 124 -13.85 17.38 -17.18
N CYS A 125 -14.18 18.29 -16.27
CA CYS A 125 -13.59 18.37 -14.96
C CYS A 125 -13.86 17.08 -14.16
N ARG A 126 -15.09 16.55 -14.20
CA ARG A 126 -15.48 15.32 -13.54
C ARG A 126 -14.74 14.10 -14.10
N ASN A 127 -14.58 14.01 -15.42
CA ASN A 127 -13.82 12.94 -16.06
C ASN A 127 -12.33 13.00 -15.64
N ARG A 128 -11.75 14.21 -15.58
CA ARG A 128 -10.40 14.41 -15.07
C ARG A 128 -10.28 14.02 -13.61
N PHE A 129 -11.23 14.38 -12.76
CA PHE A 129 -11.27 14.00 -11.36
C PHE A 129 -11.34 12.47 -11.16
N VAL A 130 -12.16 11.76 -11.97
CA VAL A 130 -12.21 10.29 -11.96
C VAL A 130 -10.86 9.68 -12.32
N TYR A 131 -10.15 10.27 -13.28
CA TYR A 131 -8.78 9.83 -13.61
C TYR A 131 -7.82 10.03 -12.43
N ILE A 132 -7.85 11.19 -11.78
CA ILE A 132 -7.00 11.50 -10.62
C ILE A 132 -7.30 10.57 -9.44
N SER A 133 -8.56 10.26 -9.21
CA SER A 133 -8.98 9.38 -8.09
C SER A 133 -8.45 7.95 -8.23
N ARG A 134 -8.11 7.48 -9.44
CA ARG A 134 -7.47 6.17 -9.65
C ARG A 134 -6.12 6.05 -8.96
N PHE A 135 -5.35 7.13 -8.87
CA PHE A 135 -4.06 7.11 -8.17
C PHE A 135 -4.24 6.92 -6.67
N TRP A 136 -5.31 7.44 -6.09
CA TRP A 136 -5.66 7.18 -4.69
C TRP A 136 -5.97 5.69 -4.47
N VAL A 137 -6.74 5.07 -5.38
CA VAL A 137 -7.08 3.65 -5.32
C VAL A 137 -5.83 2.77 -5.46
N LEU A 138 -4.98 3.05 -6.45
CA LEU A 138 -3.73 2.33 -6.65
C LEU A 138 -2.82 2.43 -5.42
N ARG A 139 -2.68 3.62 -4.87
CA ARG A 139 -1.95 3.83 -3.61
C ARG A 139 -2.52 2.98 -2.48
N ALA A 140 -3.85 2.96 -2.31
CA ALA A 140 -4.49 2.19 -1.25
C ALA A 140 -4.27 0.68 -1.45
N ILE A 141 -4.24 0.19 -2.70
CA ILE A 141 -3.88 -1.20 -3.02
C ILE A 141 -2.43 -1.50 -2.61
N TYR A 142 -1.47 -0.67 -3.02
CA TYR A 142 -0.06 -0.90 -2.69
C TYR A 142 0.19 -0.88 -1.17
N GLU A 143 -0.38 0.11 -0.46
CA GLU A 143 -0.32 0.16 1.00
C GLU A 143 -0.98 -1.08 1.63
N GLY A 144 -2.14 -1.51 1.12
CA GLY A 144 -2.88 -2.66 1.63
C GLY A 144 -2.20 -4.01 1.39
N LEU A 145 -1.33 -4.14 0.39
CA LEU A 145 -0.58 -5.37 0.11
C LEU A 145 0.64 -5.58 1.01
N ILE A 146 1.09 -4.56 1.74
CA ILE A 146 2.25 -4.67 2.64
C ILE A 146 2.02 -5.74 3.71
N LEU A 147 0.88 -5.71 4.38
CA LEU A 147 0.56 -6.69 5.44
C LEU A 147 0.45 -8.13 4.91
N PRO A 148 -0.25 -8.42 3.79
CA PRO A 148 -0.21 -9.71 3.13
C PRO A 148 1.21 -10.23 2.83
N VAL A 149 2.10 -9.38 2.32
CA VAL A 149 3.50 -9.76 2.04
C VAL A 149 4.23 -10.15 3.32
N MET A 150 4.07 -9.37 4.41
CA MET A 150 4.66 -9.70 5.71
C MET A 150 4.11 -11.04 6.24
N PHE A 151 2.80 -11.24 6.18
CA PHE A 151 2.16 -12.47 6.63
C PHE A 151 2.58 -13.69 5.78
N LEU A 152 2.67 -13.53 4.47
CA LEU A 152 3.19 -14.56 3.56
C LEU A 152 4.60 -14.98 3.96
N SER A 153 5.47 -14.02 4.26
CA SER A 153 6.86 -14.30 4.64
C SER A 153 6.96 -15.17 5.88
N VAL A 154 6.17 -14.84 6.91
CA VAL A 154 6.09 -15.64 8.14
C VAL A 154 5.53 -17.04 7.84
N THR A 155 4.47 -17.13 7.04
CA THR A 155 3.83 -18.41 6.68
C THR A 155 4.79 -19.30 5.91
N VAL A 156 5.53 -18.75 4.94
CA VAL A 156 6.54 -19.49 4.17
C VAL A 156 7.65 -19.97 5.08
N PHE A 157 8.17 -19.11 5.96
CA PHE A 157 9.19 -19.50 6.94
C PHE A 157 8.75 -20.69 7.79
N LEU A 158 7.53 -20.62 8.37
CA LEU A 158 6.98 -21.71 9.19
C LEU A 158 6.74 -22.99 8.40
N ARG A 159 6.27 -22.88 7.16
CA ARG A 159 6.03 -24.04 6.28
C ARG A 159 7.31 -24.70 5.79
N CYS A 160 8.40 -23.94 5.65
CA CYS A 160 9.70 -24.49 5.30
C CYS A 160 10.44 -25.10 6.51
N TYR A 161 9.83 -25.13 7.72
CA TYR A 161 10.45 -25.68 8.92
C TYR A 161 11.03 -27.09 8.72
N PRO A 162 10.32 -28.07 8.16
CA PRO A 162 10.88 -29.42 7.97
C PRO A 162 12.16 -29.36 7.11
N VAL A 163 12.12 -28.60 6.01
CA VAL A 163 13.24 -28.52 5.04
C VAL A 163 14.50 -27.95 5.68
N TRP A 164 14.41 -26.79 6.36
CA TRP A 164 15.60 -26.18 6.95
C TRP A 164 16.05 -26.93 8.23
N ASN A 165 15.16 -27.64 8.90
CA ASN A 165 15.51 -28.52 10.02
C ASN A 165 16.39 -29.69 9.55
N ASP A 166 15.97 -30.39 8.48
CA ASP A 166 16.69 -31.52 7.89
C ASP A 166 18.03 -31.07 7.30
N LEU A 167 18.05 -29.92 6.60
CA LEU A 167 19.28 -29.31 6.10
C LEU A 167 20.26 -28.94 7.22
N GLY A 168 19.74 -28.46 8.36
CA GLY A 168 20.55 -28.15 9.53
C GLY A 168 21.24 -29.39 10.13
N GLU A 169 20.56 -30.52 10.19
CA GLU A 169 21.14 -31.79 10.61
C GLU A 169 22.22 -32.28 9.66
N ALA A 170 21.92 -32.29 8.36
CA ALA A 170 22.88 -32.71 7.32
C ALA A 170 24.14 -31.82 7.31
N PHE A 171 23.98 -30.51 7.48
CA PHE A 171 25.08 -29.56 7.52
C PHE A 171 26.05 -29.84 8.71
N ILE A 172 25.52 -30.12 9.90
CA ILE A 172 26.34 -30.44 11.06
C ILE A 172 27.05 -31.79 10.92
N GLN A 173 26.37 -32.79 10.37
CA GLN A 173 26.99 -34.08 10.08
C GLN A 173 28.18 -33.94 9.10
N TRP A 174 27.99 -33.09 8.08
CA TRP A 174 29.06 -32.82 7.09
C TRP A 174 30.26 -32.10 7.75
N ILE A 175 30.04 -31.03 8.55
CA ILE A 175 31.11 -30.33 9.27
C ILE A 175 31.80 -31.25 10.28
N GLY A 176 31.04 -32.01 11.06
CA GLY A 176 31.56 -32.95 12.03
C GLY A 176 32.49 -34.00 11.40
N GLY A 177 32.11 -34.47 10.19
CA GLY A 177 32.96 -35.36 9.38
C GLY A 177 34.27 -34.72 8.91
N LEU A 178 34.24 -33.41 8.59
CA LEU A 178 35.44 -32.67 8.16
C LEU A 178 36.37 -32.31 9.32
N CYS A 179 35.83 -31.92 10.47
CA CYS A 179 36.59 -31.33 11.57
C CYS A 179 36.96 -32.37 12.67
N GLY A 180 36.41 -33.59 12.61
CA GLY A 180 36.71 -34.66 13.55
C GLY A 180 36.13 -34.46 14.99
N PHE A 181 35.19 -33.53 15.16
CA PHE A 181 34.52 -33.31 16.43
C PHE A 181 33.00 -33.26 16.29
N THR A 182 32.28 -33.68 17.30
CA THR A 182 30.82 -33.72 17.31
C THR A 182 30.25 -32.37 17.77
N ILE A 183 29.57 -31.69 16.82
CA ILE A 183 28.79 -30.46 17.15
C ILE A 183 27.34 -30.88 17.42
N HIS A 184 26.73 -30.28 18.44
CA HIS A 184 25.35 -30.61 18.79
C HIS A 184 24.40 -30.19 17.63
N PRO A 185 23.49 -31.08 17.16
CA PRO A 185 22.65 -30.84 15.96
C PRO A 185 21.80 -29.56 16.05
N ILE A 186 21.46 -29.10 17.26
CA ILE A 186 20.70 -27.87 17.47
C ILE A 186 21.37 -26.63 16.84
N PHE A 187 22.70 -26.55 16.87
CA PHE A 187 23.42 -25.41 16.29
C PHE A 187 23.23 -25.31 14.76
N GLY A 188 23.25 -26.45 14.06
CA GLY A 188 22.98 -26.47 12.62
C GLY A 188 21.56 -26.05 12.28
N LYS A 189 20.59 -26.53 13.02
CA LYS A 189 19.17 -26.16 12.87
C LYS A 189 18.99 -24.65 13.07
N ILE A 190 19.57 -24.07 14.13
CA ILE A 190 19.50 -22.63 14.39
C ILE A 190 20.16 -21.84 13.26
N LEU A 191 21.37 -22.23 12.84
CA LEU A 191 22.12 -21.52 11.80
C LEU A 191 21.38 -21.53 10.47
N VAL A 192 20.95 -22.71 10.01
CA VAL A 192 20.20 -22.85 8.76
C VAL A 192 18.86 -22.13 8.83
N GLY A 193 18.14 -22.22 9.97
CA GLY A 193 16.89 -21.49 10.20
C GLY A 193 17.08 -19.97 10.12
N LEU A 194 18.17 -19.43 10.71
CA LEU A 194 18.51 -18.00 10.62
C LEU A 194 18.82 -17.57 9.18
N LEU A 195 19.55 -18.41 8.42
CA LEU A 195 19.83 -18.13 7.00
C LEU A 195 18.53 -18.11 6.18
N PHE A 196 17.62 -19.05 6.39
CA PHE A 196 16.31 -19.06 5.73
C PHE A 196 15.49 -17.81 6.11
N ALA A 197 15.43 -17.47 7.39
CA ALA A 197 14.77 -16.26 7.87
C ALA A 197 15.35 -15.00 7.20
N LEU A 198 16.67 -14.91 7.09
CA LEU A 198 17.36 -13.80 6.45
C LEU A 198 16.99 -13.69 4.95
N ILE A 199 17.05 -14.81 4.21
CA ILE A 199 16.71 -14.85 2.78
C ILE A 199 15.26 -14.40 2.57
N ILE A 200 14.31 -14.98 3.32
CA ILE A 200 12.89 -14.63 3.23
C ILE A 200 12.68 -13.15 3.58
N SER A 201 13.35 -12.64 4.62
CA SER A 201 13.26 -11.25 5.03
C SER A 201 13.81 -10.28 3.97
N ILE A 202 14.90 -10.64 3.29
CA ILE A 202 15.43 -9.84 2.18
C ILE A 202 14.44 -9.79 1.02
N ILE A 203 13.90 -10.94 0.61
CA ILE A 203 12.92 -11.01 -0.47
C ILE A 203 11.67 -10.18 -0.11
N ALA A 204 11.12 -10.37 1.09
CA ALA A 204 9.97 -9.60 1.56
C ALA A 204 10.29 -8.09 1.62
N GLY A 205 11.47 -7.73 2.10
CA GLY A 205 11.93 -6.35 2.16
C GLY A 205 11.99 -5.69 0.79
N ILE A 206 12.47 -6.40 -0.24
CA ILE A 206 12.47 -5.93 -1.63
C ILE A 206 11.04 -5.68 -2.12
N PHE A 207 10.12 -6.63 -1.93
CA PHE A 207 8.72 -6.46 -2.33
C PHE A 207 8.05 -5.31 -1.60
N ILE A 208 8.24 -5.19 -0.28
CA ILE A 208 7.68 -4.10 0.52
C ILE A 208 8.23 -2.75 0.04
N LYS A 209 9.54 -2.66 -0.25
CA LYS A 209 10.13 -1.46 -0.80
C LYS A 209 9.50 -1.07 -2.14
N LEU A 210 9.32 -2.02 -3.05
CA LEU A 210 8.65 -1.76 -4.34
C LEU A 210 7.23 -1.24 -4.14
N LEU A 211 6.45 -1.84 -3.24
CA LEU A 211 5.09 -1.39 -2.93
C LEU A 211 5.07 0.05 -2.36
N ILE A 212 6.02 0.38 -1.48
CA ILE A 212 6.15 1.73 -0.92
C ILE A 212 6.54 2.74 -2.01
N ASP A 213 7.49 2.40 -2.87
CA ASP A 213 7.96 3.28 -3.93
C ASP A 213 6.83 3.55 -4.96
N GLU A 214 6.03 2.54 -5.31
CA GLU A 214 4.87 2.72 -6.19
C GLU A 214 3.75 3.54 -5.50
N ALA A 215 3.51 3.33 -4.20
CA ALA A 215 2.58 4.16 -3.45
C ALA A 215 3.01 5.64 -3.42
N LYS A 216 4.31 5.93 -3.30
CA LYS A 216 4.86 7.29 -3.38
C LYS A 216 4.65 7.91 -4.75
N LYS A 217 4.95 7.19 -5.84
CA LYS A 217 4.70 7.66 -7.21
C LYS A 217 3.24 8.01 -7.43
N CYS A 218 2.31 7.20 -6.88
CA CYS A 218 0.88 7.50 -6.94
C CYS A 218 0.54 8.82 -6.22
N ILE A 219 1.15 9.09 -5.05
CA ILE A 219 0.95 10.35 -4.32
C ILE A 219 1.46 11.52 -5.14
N ASP A 220 2.67 11.43 -5.69
CA ASP A 220 3.28 12.50 -6.49
C ASP A 220 2.43 12.81 -7.73
N THR A 221 2.03 11.79 -8.46
CA THR A 221 1.19 11.95 -9.64
C THR A 221 -0.16 12.56 -9.26
N GLN A 222 -0.78 12.08 -8.19
CA GLN A 222 -2.06 12.60 -7.71
C GLN A 222 -1.97 14.08 -7.35
N VAL A 223 -0.95 14.49 -6.60
CA VAL A 223 -0.76 15.89 -6.20
C VAL A 223 -0.55 16.79 -7.43
N ARG A 224 0.31 16.37 -8.35
CA ARG A 224 0.54 17.10 -9.61
C ARG A 224 -0.72 17.26 -10.43
N GLU A 225 -1.45 16.18 -10.63
CA GLU A 225 -2.67 16.17 -11.43
C GLU A 225 -3.79 17.02 -10.83
N VAL A 226 -3.91 17.07 -9.49
CA VAL A 226 -4.87 17.95 -8.80
C VAL A 226 -4.54 19.42 -9.06
N ILE A 227 -3.27 19.80 -8.93
CA ILE A 227 -2.82 21.18 -9.16
C ILE A 227 -3.05 21.60 -10.61
N VAL A 228 -2.62 20.75 -11.57
CA VAL A 228 -2.78 21.02 -13.01
C VAL A 228 -4.26 21.13 -13.39
N ALA A 229 -5.08 20.19 -12.92
CA ALA A 229 -6.52 20.23 -13.23
C ALA A 229 -7.19 21.43 -12.59
N TYR A 230 -6.88 21.77 -11.33
CA TYR A 230 -7.42 22.97 -10.69
C TYR A 230 -7.04 24.23 -11.46
N TYR A 231 -5.75 24.38 -11.83
CA TYR A 231 -5.29 25.51 -12.60
C TYR A 231 -6.04 25.64 -13.93
N HIS A 232 -6.13 24.56 -14.68
CA HIS A 232 -6.79 24.56 -15.99
C HIS A 232 -8.27 24.95 -15.90
N PHE A 233 -9.03 24.34 -14.99
CA PHE A 233 -10.48 24.55 -14.92
C PHE A 233 -10.91 25.80 -14.11
N TYR A 234 -10.08 26.38 -13.29
CA TYR A 234 -10.48 27.47 -12.40
C TYR A 234 -9.64 28.75 -12.49
N GLU A 235 -8.46 28.68 -13.10
CA GLU A 235 -7.58 29.84 -13.23
C GLU A 235 -7.41 30.27 -14.69
N GLU A 236 -7.30 29.33 -15.62
CA GLU A 236 -7.09 29.58 -17.05
C GLU A 236 -8.38 30.01 -17.76
N ASP A 237 -9.50 29.35 -17.50
CA ASP A 237 -10.80 29.66 -18.13
C ASP A 237 -11.35 31.05 -17.73
N ASN A 238 -11.03 31.52 -16.51
CA ASN A 238 -11.42 32.89 -16.12
C ASN A 238 -10.69 33.99 -16.88
N THR A 239 -9.60 33.69 -17.59
CA THR A 239 -8.89 34.66 -18.44
C THR A 239 -9.63 34.95 -19.75
N HIS A 240 -10.48 34.05 -20.20
CA HIS A 240 -11.26 34.24 -21.44
C HIS A 240 -12.61 34.95 -21.23
N GLN A 241 -13.11 35.01 -19.99
CA GLN A 241 -14.36 35.70 -19.69
C GLN A 241 -14.18 37.22 -19.47
N ASP A 242 -12.97 37.69 -19.14
CA ASP A 242 -12.68 39.12 -18.94
C ASP A 242 -12.35 39.87 -20.24
N ILE A 243 -12.38 39.21 -21.42
CA ILE A 243 -12.02 39.79 -22.72
C ILE A 243 -13.27 39.95 -23.65
N THR A 244 -14.45 39.53 -23.20
CA THR A 244 -15.71 39.71 -23.94
C THR A 244 -16.63 40.69 -23.26
#